data_a538c9bac7a8a7c4277d78d39456d027
#
_entry.id   a538c9bac7a8a7c4277d78d39456d027
#
_cell.length_a   1.000
_cell.length_b   1.000
_cell.length_c   1.000
_cell.angle_alpha   90.00
_cell.angle_beta   90.00
_cell.angle_gamma   90.00
#
_symmetry.space_group_name_H-M   'P 1'
#
loop_
_entity.id
_entity.type
_entity.pdbx_description
1 polymer ?
#
loop_
_entity_poly.entity_id
_entity_poly.type
_entity_poly.pdbx_seq_one_letter_code
_entity_poly.pdbx_strand_id
1 'polypeptide(L)'
;EILGNAYEYLIGQFASETGKKAGEFYTPQAVSKILTRIAISGQEDKIGLSVYDPCMGSGSLLLNAKKYADKPKYIKYYGQELNTSTYNLARMNMFLHGIAAENQKLRNGDTLDGDWPTGEETDFDMVLMNPPYSAKWSAAAGFLQDERFSDYGVLAPKSKADYAFLLHGLYHLKSSGTMAIVLPHGVLFRGAAEAVSYTHLTL
;
A
#
# COMPACT_ATOMS: atom_id res chain seq x y z
N GLU A 1 5.62 20.74 -10.30
CA GLU A 1 4.43 20.67 -9.43
C GLU A 1 3.13 20.81 -10.24
N ILE A 2 2.98 21.84 -11.09
CA ILE A 2 1.77 22.06 -11.93
C ILE A 2 1.52 20.84 -12.83
N LEU A 3 2.53 20.33 -13.53
CA LEU A 3 2.41 19.21 -14.45
C LEU A 3 2.04 17.90 -13.71
N GLY A 4 2.63 17.65 -12.54
CA GLY A 4 2.26 16.52 -11.70
C GLY A 4 0.81 16.56 -11.25
N ASN A 5 0.35 17.73 -10.77
CA ASN A 5 -1.04 17.91 -10.35
C ASN A 5 -2.03 17.74 -11.52
N ALA A 6 -1.68 18.25 -12.71
CA ALA A 6 -2.49 18.05 -13.92
C ALA A 6 -2.56 16.56 -14.31
N TYR A 7 -1.47 15.83 -14.17
CA TYR A 7 -1.42 14.39 -14.43
C TYR A 7 -2.28 13.60 -13.43
N GLU A 8 -2.20 13.91 -12.12
CA GLU A 8 -3.09 13.29 -11.11
C GLU A 8 -4.57 13.57 -11.40
N TYR A 9 -4.88 14.80 -11.81
CA TYR A 9 -6.25 15.15 -12.20
C TYR A 9 -6.74 14.30 -13.38
N LEU A 10 -5.93 14.14 -14.44
CA LEU A 10 -6.27 13.29 -15.58
C LEU A 10 -6.43 11.83 -15.18
N ILE A 11 -5.55 11.27 -14.35
CA ILE A 11 -5.71 9.92 -13.81
C ILE A 11 -7.05 9.79 -13.10
N GLY A 12 -7.41 10.74 -12.25
CA GLY A 12 -8.68 10.76 -11.53
C GLY A 12 -9.89 10.83 -12.45
N GLN A 13 -9.84 11.61 -13.55
CA GLN A 13 -10.90 11.67 -14.55
C GLN A 13 -11.06 10.34 -15.28
N PHE A 14 -9.97 9.75 -15.80
CA PHE A 14 -10.01 8.42 -16.41
C PHE A 14 -10.56 7.35 -15.47
N ALA A 15 -10.18 7.42 -14.19
CA ALA A 15 -10.71 6.53 -13.18
C ALA A 15 -12.23 6.69 -13.05
N SER A 16 -12.77 7.89 -13.01
CA SER A 16 -14.21 8.14 -12.89
C SER A 16 -15.00 7.68 -14.12
N GLU A 17 -14.44 7.79 -15.32
CA GLU A 17 -15.08 7.39 -16.57
C GLU A 17 -15.11 5.86 -16.80
N THR A 18 -14.10 5.14 -16.31
CA THR A 18 -13.97 3.68 -16.48
C THR A 18 -14.79 2.86 -15.48
N GLY A 19 -15.49 3.49 -14.54
CA GLY A 19 -16.43 2.84 -13.63
C GLY A 19 -15.77 1.88 -12.64
N LYS A 20 -16.30 0.65 -12.48
CA LYS A 20 -15.81 -0.32 -11.47
C LYS A 20 -14.32 -0.66 -11.54
N LYS A 21 -13.67 -0.52 -12.70
CA LYS A 21 -12.22 -0.72 -12.84
C LYS A 21 -11.39 0.45 -12.30
N ALA A 22 -12.00 1.59 -12.06
CA ALA A 22 -11.35 2.79 -11.58
C ALA A 22 -10.83 2.67 -10.13
N GLY A 23 -11.58 2.02 -9.26
CA GLY A 23 -11.18 1.78 -7.88
C GLY A 23 -9.98 0.84 -7.72
N GLU A 24 -9.59 0.14 -8.79
CA GLU A 24 -8.45 -0.78 -8.77
C GLU A 24 -7.09 -0.07 -8.93
N PHE A 25 -7.05 1.17 -9.42
CA PHE A 25 -5.78 1.86 -9.66
C PHE A 25 -5.70 3.30 -9.15
N TYR A 26 -6.79 3.84 -8.60
CA TYR A 26 -6.83 5.21 -8.09
C TYR A 26 -7.57 5.29 -6.76
N THR A 27 -6.91 5.83 -5.75
CA THR A 27 -7.52 6.12 -4.45
C THR A 27 -8.07 7.56 -4.44
N PRO A 28 -9.37 7.78 -4.15
CA PRO A 28 -9.93 9.13 -4.09
C PRO A 28 -9.15 10.04 -3.15
N GLN A 29 -8.93 11.28 -3.56
CA GLN A 29 -8.08 12.24 -2.84
C GLN A 29 -8.50 12.46 -1.38
N ALA A 30 -9.81 12.43 -1.08
CA ALA A 30 -10.30 12.56 0.29
C ALA A 30 -9.85 11.39 1.19
N VAL A 31 -9.93 10.17 0.66
CA VAL A 31 -9.51 8.94 1.36
C VAL A 31 -7.98 8.93 1.53
N SER A 32 -7.26 9.18 0.45
CA SER A 32 -5.80 9.27 0.47
C SER A 32 -5.28 10.29 1.49
N LYS A 33 -5.94 11.45 1.59
CA LYS A 33 -5.63 12.49 2.58
C LYS A 33 -5.81 12.01 4.02
N ILE A 34 -6.89 11.29 4.31
CA ILE A 34 -7.16 10.76 5.65
C ILE A 34 -6.11 9.71 6.02
N LEU A 35 -5.86 8.73 5.16
CA LEU A 35 -4.87 7.67 5.40
C LEU A 35 -3.49 8.27 5.69
N THR A 36 -3.05 9.20 4.83
CA THR A 36 -1.72 9.81 4.97
C THR A 36 -1.61 10.61 6.27
N ARG A 37 -2.62 11.39 6.64
CA ARG A 37 -2.60 12.19 7.87
C ARG A 37 -2.60 11.33 9.13
N ILE A 38 -3.29 10.19 9.12
CA ILE A 38 -3.24 9.22 10.22
C ILE A 38 -1.83 8.63 10.33
N ALA A 39 -1.29 8.16 9.22
CA ALA A 39 -0.02 7.42 9.23
C ALA A 39 1.20 8.32 9.51
N ILE A 40 1.16 9.60 9.13
CA ILE A 40 2.30 10.52 9.37
C ILE A 40 2.26 11.17 10.76
N SER A 41 1.13 11.10 11.45
CA SER A 41 0.94 11.82 12.72
C SER A 41 2.03 11.48 13.75
N GLY A 42 2.72 12.50 14.24
CA GLY A 42 3.80 12.37 15.21
C GLY A 42 5.17 11.99 14.63
N GLN A 43 5.30 11.97 13.30
CA GLN A 43 6.58 11.72 12.61
C GLN A 43 6.81 12.66 11.40
N GLU A 44 6.13 13.79 11.37
CA GLU A 44 6.18 14.76 10.27
C GLU A 44 7.58 15.34 10.06
N ASP A 45 8.34 15.53 11.13
CA ASP A 45 9.70 16.12 11.14
C ASP A 45 10.80 15.09 10.83
N LYS A 46 10.47 13.81 10.69
CA LYS A 46 11.43 12.74 10.49
C LYS A 46 12.21 12.90 9.19
N ILE A 47 13.54 12.89 9.29
CA ILE A 47 14.43 12.86 8.11
C ILE A 47 14.55 11.42 7.62
N GLY A 48 14.35 11.19 6.32
CA GLY A 48 14.41 9.86 5.73
C GLY A 48 13.19 9.02 6.03
N LEU A 49 12.04 9.65 6.29
CA LEU A 49 10.75 8.97 6.44
C LEU A 49 10.54 7.99 5.30
N SER A 50 10.32 6.72 5.61
CA SER A 50 10.06 5.67 4.62
C SER A 50 8.58 5.35 4.54
N VAL A 51 8.06 5.33 3.30
CA VAL A 51 6.65 5.10 3.00
C VAL A 51 6.52 3.93 2.04
N TYR A 52 5.68 2.97 2.37
CA TYR A 52 5.43 1.79 1.55
C TYR A 52 3.95 1.64 1.20
N ASP A 53 3.68 1.36 -0.07
CA ASP A 53 2.36 0.97 -0.56
C ASP A 53 2.49 -0.31 -1.41
N PRO A 54 2.09 -1.48 -0.86
CA PRO A 54 2.16 -2.76 -1.58
C PRO A 54 1.15 -2.90 -2.72
N CYS A 55 0.21 -1.95 -2.86
CA CYS A 55 -0.82 -1.93 -3.90
C CYS A 55 -0.95 -0.51 -4.47
N MET A 56 0.19 0.07 -4.89
CA MET A 56 0.34 1.52 -5.10
C MET A 56 -0.55 2.12 -6.20
N GLY A 57 -1.11 1.31 -7.09
CA GLY A 57 -1.90 1.79 -8.20
C GLY A 57 -1.12 2.82 -9.03
N SER A 58 -1.67 4.01 -9.19
CA SER A 58 -1.02 5.15 -9.85
C SER A 58 0.04 5.88 -8.99
N GLY A 59 0.30 5.42 -7.76
CA GLY A 59 1.23 6.06 -6.83
C GLY A 59 0.71 7.32 -6.13
N SER A 60 -0.52 7.72 -6.37
CA SER A 60 -1.09 8.95 -5.80
C SER A 60 -1.15 8.94 -4.27
N LEU A 61 -1.39 7.77 -3.66
CA LEU A 61 -1.40 7.63 -2.20
C LEU A 61 0.00 7.84 -1.61
N LEU A 62 1.03 7.23 -2.21
CA LEU A 62 2.43 7.46 -1.81
C LEU A 62 2.81 8.94 -1.87
N LEU A 63 2.48 9.63 -2.97
CA LEU A 63 2.81 11.03 -3.20
C LEU A 63 2.20 11.99 -2.17
N ASN A 64 1.09 11.61 -1.55
CA ASN A 64 0.48 12.45 -0.53
C ASN A 64 1.35 12.63 0.72
N ALA A 65 2.25 11.70 1.03
CA ALA A 65 3.20 11.86 2.14
C ALA A 65 4.04 13.14 2.00
N LYS A 66 4.41 13.51 0.76
CA LYS A 66 5.15 14.74 0.46
C LYS A 66 4.44 16.01 0.92
N LYS A 67 3.11 16.00 0.99
CA LYS A 67 2.30 17.18 1.32
C LYS A 67 2.27 17.47 2.82
N TYR A 68 2.58 16.48 3.65
CA TYR A 68 2.42 16.56 5.11
C TYR A 68 3.72 16.40 5.88
N ALA A 69 4.80 15.97 5.24
CA ALA A 69 6.12 15.89 5.86
C ALA A 69 6.82 17.25 5.86
N ASP A 70 7.50 17.60 6.96
CA ASP A 70 8.31 18.82 7.08
C ASP A 70 9.59 18.74 6.23
N LYS A 71 10.06 17.51 5.96
CA LYS A 71 11.28 17.23 5.20
C LYS A 71 11.02 16.41 3.93
N PRO A 72 10.14 16.86 3.02
CA PRO A 72 9.64 16.07 1.92
C PRO A 72 10.71 15.60 0.91
N LYS A 73 11.86 16.30 0.85
CA LYS A 73 12.97 15.94 -0.04
C LYS A 73 13.69 14.65 0.36
N TYR A 74 13.53 14.22 1.61
CA TYR A 74 14.24 13.05 2.16
C TYR A 74 13.36 11.84 2.32
N ILE A 75 12.08 11.92 1.91
CA ILE A 75 11.18 10.77 1.94
C ILE A 75 11.66 9.71 0.97
N LYS A 76 11.66 8.46 1.44
CA LYS A 76 11.92 7.27 0.64
C LYS A 76 10.60 6.58 0.33
N TYR A 77 10.35 6.35 -0.95
CA TYR A 77 9.10 5.76 -1.44
C TYR A 77 9.33 4.34 -1.93
N TYR A 78 8.52 3.42 -1.45
CA TYR A 78 8.49 2.03 -1.88
C TYR A 78 7.09 1.67 -2.34
N GLY A 79 6.97 0.98 -3.47
CA GLY A 79 5.65 0.61 -3.96
C GLY A 79 5.67 -0.60 -4.88
N GLN A 80 4.60 -1.39 -4.83
CA GLN A 80 4.36 -2.48 -5.77
C GLN A 80 3.06 -2.30 -6.52
N GLU A 81 3.03 -2.75 -7.76
CA GLU A 81 1.84 -2.80 -8.58
C GLU A 81 1.90 -4.01 -9.51
N LEU A 82 0.83 -4.81 -9.50
CA LEU A 82 0.72 -6.03 -10.31
C LEU A 82 0.56 -5.71 -11.80
N ASN A 83 -0.30 -4.74 -12.12
CA ASN A 83 -0.61 -4.36 -13.49
C ASN A 83 0.50 -3.47 -14.08
N THR A 84 1.15 -3.94 -15.15
CA THR A 84 2.27 -3.23 -15.78
C THR A 84 1.89 -1.83 -16.30
N SER A 85 0.69 -1.67 -16.85
CA SER A 85 0.23 -0.37 -17.35
C SER A 85 0.06 0.62 -16.20
N THR A 86 -0.56 0.19 -15.11
CA THR A 86 -0.74 0.99 -13.89
C THR A 86 0.60 1.29 -13.20
N TYR A 87 1.51 0.31 -13.16
CA TYR A 87 2.88 0.53 -12.71
C TYR A 87 3.59 1.63 -13.48
N ASN A 88 3.42 1.67 -14.81
CA ASN A 88 4.01 2.73 -15.63
C ASN A 88 3.36 4.10 -15.35
N LEU A 89 2.05 4.15 -15.06
CA LEU A 89 1.41 5.38 -14.59
C LEU A 89 2.03 5.88 -13.28
N ALA A 90 2.28 4.99 -12.32
CA ALA A 90 2.94 5.34 -11.07
C ALA A 90 4.34 5.91 -11.28
N ARG A 91 5.15 5.26 -12.11
CA ARG A 91 6.50 5.75 -12.46
C ARG A 91 6.47 7.16 -13.06
N MET A 92 5.56 7.39 -14.01
CA MET A 92 5.37 8.70 -14.61
C MET A 92 4.91 9.73 -13.58
N ASN A 93 4.01 9.35 -12.68
CA ASN A 93 3.51 10.21 -11.62
C ASN A 93 4.64 10.64 -10.67
N MET A 94 5.47 9.71 -10.21
CA MET A 94 6.65 10.02 -9.39
C MET A 94 7.61 10.97 -10.10
N PHE A 95 7.89 10.71 -11.39
CA PHE A 95 8.75 11.56 -12.20
C PHE A 95 8.21 12.99 -12.33
N LEU A 96 6.94 13.15 -12.67
CA LEU A 96 6.30 14.46 -12.84
C LEU A 96 6.18 15.26 -11.54
N HIS A 97 6.15 14.56 -10.39
CA HIS A 97 6.23 15.19 -9.07
C HIS A 97 7.67 15.45 -8.59
N GLY A 98 8.67 15.19 -9.42
CA GLY A 98 10.06 15.46 -9.12
C GLY A 98 10.64 14.60 -8.00
N ILE A 99 10.16 13.35 -7.86
CA ILE A 99 10.75 12.40 -6.91
C ILE A 99 12.06 11.89 -7.52
N ALA A 100 13.16 12.11 -6.81
CA ALA A 100 14.49 11.67 -7.27
C ALA A 100 14.56 10.14 -7.35
N ALA A 101 15.32 9.63 -8.34
CA ALA A 101 15.41 8.19 -8.59
C ALA A 101 15.93 7.41 -7.36
N GLU A 102 16.87 7.97 -6.63
CA GLU A 102 17.43 7.41 -5.41
C GLU A 102 16.44 7.34 -4.23
N ASN A 103 15.36 8.11 -4.30
CA ASN A 103 14.33 8.18 -3.26
C ASN A 103 13.11 7.31 -3.58
N GLN A 104 13.13 6.53 -4.66
CA GLN A 104 12.02 5.68 -5.03
C GLN A 104 12.48 4.28 -5.44
N LYS A 105 11.81 3.28 -4.90
CA LYS A 105 11.94 1.88 -5.29
C LYS A 105 10.56 1.34 -5.62
N LEU A 106 10.29 1.18 -6.90
CA LEU A 106 9.00 0.69 -7.39
C LEU A 106 9.19 -0.64 -8.12
N ARG A 107 8.32 -1.61 -7.83
CA ARG A 107 8.34 -2.94 -8.43
C ARG A 107 7.04 -3.24 -9.17
N ASN A 108 7.16 -3.80 -10.38
CA ASN A 108 6.04 -4.43 -11.05
C ASN A 108 6.02 -5.92 -10.66
N GLY A 109 5.06 -6.33 -9.84
CA GLY A 109 4.98 -7.69 -9.34
C GLY A 109 3.79 -7.91 -8.42
N ASP A 110 3.49 -9.20 -8.18
CA ASP A 110 2.45 -9.61 -7.23
C ASP A 110 2.98 -9.51 -5.81
N THR A 111 2.32 -8.71 -4.98
CA THR A 111 2.65 -8.52 -3.58
C THR A 111 2.49 -9.78 -2.74
N LEU A 112 1.52 -10.62 -3.07
CA LEU A 112 1.22 -11.80 -2.28
C LEU A 112 1.99 -13.05 -2.73
N ASP A 113 2.46 -13.08 -4.00
CA ASP A 113 3.18 -14.23 -4.54
C ASP A 113 4.61 -14.33 -4.00
N GLY A 114 5.27 -13.19 -3.85
CA GLY A 114 6.65 -13.14 -3.31
C GLY A 114 6.85 -11.95 -2.40
N ASP A 115 7.59 -12.16 -1.31
CA ASP A 115 7.94 -11.08 -0.41
C ASP A 115 8.79 -10.00 -1.12
N TRP A 116 8.47 -8.75 -0.89
CA TRP A 116 9.22 -7.57 -1.32
C TRP A 116 8.77 -6.34 -0.51
N PRO A 117 9.65 -5.41 -0.17
CA PRO A 117 11.09 -5.40 -0.50
C PRO A 117 11.89 -6.35 0.38
N THR A 118 12.96 -6.88 -0.21
CA THR A 118 13.94 -7.75 0.45
C THR A 118 15.33 -7.14 0.36
N GLY A 119 16.16 -7.36 1.35
CA GLY A 119 17.56 -6.94 1.36
C GLY A 119 17.82 -5.68 2.17
N GLU A 120 17.74 -4.47 1.58
CA GLU A 120 18.20 -3.25 2.27
C GLU A 120 17.24 -2.75 3.35
N GLU A 121 16.14 -2.16 2.97
CA GLU A 121 15.12 -1.66 3.90
C GLU A 121 13.83 -2.46 3.68
N THR A 122 13.44 -3.22 4.69
CA THR A 122 12.27 -4.09 4.66
C THR A 122 11.13 -3.59 5.53
N ASP A 123 11.44 -2.70 6.50
CA ASP A 123 10.50 -2.16 7.45
C ASP A 123 10.34 -0.66 7.27
N PHE A 124 9.11 -0.19 7.32
CA PHE A 124 8.75 1.19 6.97
C PHE A 124 8.14 1.96 8.12
N ASP A 125 8.34 3.26 8.10
CA ASP A 125 7.73 4.19 9.05
C ASP A 125 6.23 4.34 8.79
N MET A 126 5.84 4.30 7.52
CA MET A 126 4.44 4.37 7.09
C MET A 126 4.14 3.26 6.11
N VAL A 127 3.08 2.51 6.36
CA VAL A 127 2.48 1.61 5.37
C VAL A 127 1.10 2.13 5.03
N LEU A 128 0.89 2.46 3.76
CA LEU A 128 -0.38 3.01 3.25
C LEU A 128 -0.90 2.08 2.18
N MET A 129 -2.16 1.67 2.22
CA MET A 129 -2.71 0.89 1.14
C MET A 129 -4.24 1.01 0.99
N ASN A 130 -4.66 0.92 -0.25
CA ASN A 130 -6.04 0.65 -0.64
C ASN A 130 -6.02 -0.59 -1.54
N PRO A 131 -5.96 -1.80 -0.97
CA PRO A 131 -5.82 -3.04 -1.73
C PRO A 131 -7.08 -3.37 -2.53
N PRO A 132 -6.99 -4.22 -3.57
CA PRO A 132 -8.15 -4.67 -4.32
C PRO A 132 -9.05 -5.53 -3.42
N TYR A 133 -10.30 -5.07 -3.21
CA TYR A 133 -11.23 -5.72 -2.28
C TYR A 133 -11.61 -7.14 -2.72
N SER A 134 -11.52 -8.07 -1.78
CA SER A 134 -11.88 -9.48 -1.99
C SER A 134 -11.19 -10.09 -3.23
N ALA A 135 -9.96 -9.69 -3.50
CA ALA A 135 -9.17 -10.26 -4.58
C ALA A 135 -8.90 -11.75 -4.34
N LYS A 136 -8.80 -12.50 -5.42
CA LYS A 136 -8.34 -13.89 -5.37
C LYS A 136 -6.82 -13.91 -5.27
N TRP A 137 -6.29 -14.87 -4.53
CA TRP A 137 -4.87 -15.11 -4.43
C TRP A 137 -4.58 -16.61 -4.36
N SER A 138 -3.31 -17.01 -4.42
CA SER A 138 -2.90 -18.41 -4.43
C SER A 138 -3.34 -19.18 -3.18
N ALA A 139 -3.14 -18.59 -1.99
CA ALA A 139 -3.33 -19.24 -0.69
C ALA A 139 -2.75 -20.65 -0.65
N ALA A 140 -1.61 -20.88 -1.32
CA ALA A 140 -0.93 -22.17 -1.34
C ALA A 140 -0.43 -22.52 0.07
N ALA A 141 -0.47 -23.83 0.41
CA ALA A 141 -0.08 -24.27 1.76
C ALA A 141 1.34 -23.85 2.17
N GLY A 142 2.24 -23.64 1.19
CA GLY A 142 3.60 -23.13 1.45
C GLY A 142 3.64 -21.77 2.12
N PHE A 143 2.62 -20.93 1.96
CA PHE A 143 2.55 -19.64 2.65
C PHE A 143 2.37 -19.77 4.18
N LEU A 144 2.02 -20.92 4.72
CA LEU A 144 2.08 -21.17 6.16
C LEU A 144 3.51 -21.17 6.73
N GLN A 145 4.51 -21.28 5.86
CA GLN A 145 5.94 -21.19 6.22
C GLN A 145 6.53 -19.80 5.87
N ASP A 146 5.78 -18.93 5.24
CA ASP A 146 6.17 -17.56 4.92
C ASP A 146 6.08 -16.70 6.19
N GLU A 147 7.16 -16.01 6.54
CA GLU A 147 7.24 -15.20 7.77
C GLU A 147 6.14 -14.15 7.89
N ARG A 148 5.62 -13.67 6.76
CA ARG A 148 4.49 -12.72 6.74
C ARG A 148 3.20 -13.29 7.32
N PHE A 149 3.04 -14.62 7.32
CA PHE A 149 1.77 -15.29 7.64
C PHE A 149 1.92 -16.40 8.71
N SER A 150 3.11 -16.92 8.93
CA SER A 150 3.36 -18.11 9.76
C SER A 150 2.85 -17.97 11.20
N ASP A 151 3.00 -16.80 11.80
CA ASP A 151 2.63 -16.55 13.20
C ASP A 151 1.12 -16.61 13.45
N TYR A 152 0.32 -16.50 12.39
CA TYR A 152 -1.14 -16.51 12.52
C TYR A 152 -1.75 -17.91 12.40
N GLY A 153 -0.98 -18.91 11.96
CA GLY A 153 -1.39 -20.31 11.87
C GLY A 153 -2.47 -20.63 10.84
N VAL A 154 -3.04 -19.61 10.18
CA VAL A 154 -4.07 -19.74 9.15
C VAL A 154 -3.81 -18.73 8.03
N LEU A 155 -4.19 -19.10 6.81
CA LEU A 155 -4.13 -18.21 5.66
C LEU A 155 -5.49 -17.56 5.40
N ALA A 156 -5.46 -16.34 4.86
CA ALA A 156 -6.66 -15.71 4.32
C ALA A 156 -7.29 -16.62 3.24
N PRO A 157 -8.63 -16.65 3.11
CA PRO A 157 -9.29 -17.48 2.12
C PRO A 157 -8.82 -17.19 0.69
N LYS A 158 -8.65 -18.23 -0.14
CA LYS A 158 -8.23 -18.08 -1.56
C LYS A 158 -9.09 -17.09 -2.35
N SER A 159 -10.34 -16.93 -1.97
CA SER A 159 -11.30 -16.02 -2.63
C SER A 159 -11.29 -14.60 -2.09
N LYS A 160 -10.53 -14.31 -1.02
CA LYS A 160 -10.55 -13.02 -0.30
C LYS A 160 -9.18 -12.75 0.34
N ALA A 161 -8.33 -12.06 -0.38
CA ALA A 161 -6.97 -11.72 0.06
C ALA A 161 -6.88 -10.55 1.06
N ASP A 162 -8.01 -10.00 1.52
CA ASP A 162 -8.01 -8.78 2.34
C ASP A 162 -7.06 -8.87 3.54
N TYR A 163 -7.12 -9.97 4.31
CA TYR A 163 -6.19 -10.20 5.42
C TYR A 163 -4.76 -10.52 4.99
N ALA A 164 -4.55 -11.13 3.83
CA ALA A 164 -3.18 -11.37 3.34
C ALA A 164 -2.46 -10.04 3.06
N PHE A 165 -3.15 -9.05 2.47
CA PHE A 165 -2.60 -7.70 2.31
C PHE A 165 -2.35 -7.00 3.64
N LEU A 166 -3.29 -7.12 4.60
CA LEU A 166 -3.14 -6.56 5.94
C LEU A 166 -1.89 -7.11 6.64
N LEU A 167 -1.72 -8.44 6.65
CA LEU A 167 -0.59 -9.11 7.29
C LEU A 167 0.73 -8.79 6.60
N HIS A 168 0.76 -8.74 5.26
CA HIS A 168 1.92 -8.27 4.51
C HIS A 168 2.33 -6.85 4.90
N GLY A 169 1.38 -5.93 5.01
CA GLY A 169 1.66 -4.56 5.45
C GLY A 169 2.19 -4.47 6.88
N LEU A 170 1.65 -5.29 7.78
CA LEU A 170 2.11 -5.35 9.18
C LEU A 170 3.53 -5.94 9.29
N TYR A 171 3.84 -6.97 8.51
CA TYR A 171 5.17 -7.55 8.47
C TYR A 171 6.26 -6.54 8.09
N HIS A 172 5.92 -5.62 7.19
CA HIS A 172 6.81 -4.56 6.73
C HIS A 172 6.70 -3.25 7.54
N LEU A 173 6.02 -3.26 8.68
CA LEU A 173 5.85 -2.07 9.51
C LEU A 173 6.88 -2.05 10.63
N LYS A 174 7.63 -0.96 10.79
CA LYS A 174 8.49 -0.74 11.95
C LYS A 174 7.67 -0.78 13.25
N SER A 175 8.29 -1.19 14.35
CA SER A 175 7.65 -1.21 15.67
C SER A 175 7.12 0.16 16.12
N SER A 176 7.72 1.25 15.63
CA SER A 176 7.28 2.64 15.84
C SER A 176 6.50 3.20 14.63
N GLY A 177 6.25 2.39 13.62
CA GLY A 177 5.58 2.82 12.40
C GLY A 177 4.06 2.85 12.54
N THR A 178 3.40 3.47 11.58
CA THR A 178 1.94 3.51 11.52
C THR A 178 1.44 3.03 10.16
N MET A 179 0.51 2.08 10.18
CA MET A 179 -0.18 1.60 8.98
C MET A 179 -1.59 2.19 8.91
N ALA A 180 -1.99 2.62 7.71
CA ALA A 180 -3.36 3.00 7.40
C ALA A 180 -3.83 2.27 6.13
N ILE A 181 -4.89 1.48 6.27
CA ILE A 181 -5.42 0.62 5.21
C ILE A 181 -6.93 0.83 5.03
N VAL A 182 -7.38 0.79 3.78
CA VAL A 182 -8.82 0.74 3.46
C VAL A 182 -9.22 -0.70 3.22
N LEU A 183 -10.23 -1.16 3.94
CA LEU A 183 -10.75 -2.52 3.82
C LEU A 183 -12.28 -2.50 3.66
N PRO A 184 -12.88 -3.54 3.06
CA PRO A 184 -14.32 -3.68 2.99
C PRO A 184 -14.92 -3.75 4.41
N HIS A 185 -16.03 -3.07 4.64
CA HIS A 185 -16.71 -3.02 5.95
C HIS A 185 -16.93 -4.42 6.58
N GLY A 186 -17.23 -5.43 5.76
CA GLY A 186 -17.46 -6.80 6.24
C GLY A 186 -16.25 -7.49 6.87
N VAL A 187 -15.02 -6.99 6.67
CA VAL A 187 -13.78 -7.60 7.18
C VAL A 187 -13.81 -7.81 8.70
N LEU A 188 -14.38 -6.85 9.45
CA LEU A 188 -14.44 -6.89 10.90
C LEU A 188 -15.43 -7.95 11.46
N PHE A 189 -16.29 -8.51 10.61
CA PHE A 189 -17.38 -9.41 11.02
C PHE A 189 -17.32 -10.79 10.35
N ARG A 190 -16.24 -11.07 9.63
CA ARG A 190 -16.03 -12.36 8.95
C ARG A 190 -15.60 -13.42 9.95
N GLY A 191 -16.11 -14.65 9.76
CA GLY A 191 -15.76 -15.83 10.57
C GLY A 191 -14.59 -16.64 10.00
N ALA A 192 -14.41 -17.85 10.54
CA ALA A 192 -13.40 -18.83 10.12
C ALA A 192 -11.95 -18.29 10.18
N ALA A 193 -11.14 -18.51 9.17
CA ALA A 193 -9.73 -18.10 9.13
C ALA A 193 -9.53 -16.59 9.35
N GLU A 194 -10.42 -15.75 8.82
CA GLU A 194 -10.33 -14.30 8.98
C GLU A 194 -10.59 -13.87 10.46
N ALA A 195 -11.47 -14.56 11.19
CA ALA A 195 -11.67 -14.31 12.61
C ALA A 195 -10.45 -14.69 13.44
N VAL A 196 -9.73 -15.75 13.09
CA VAL A 196 -8.48 -16.13 13.77
C VAL A 196 -7.44 -15.04 13.58
N SER A 197 -7.20 -14.59 12.35
CA SER A 197 -6.26 -13.51 12.07
C SER A 197 -6.65 -12.21 12.81
N TYR A 198 -7.92 -11.84 12.81
CA TYR A 198 -8.42 -10.67 13.54
C TYR A 198 -8.15 -10.78 15.05
N THR A 199 -8.41 -11.93 15.64
CA THR A 199 -8.15 -12.16 17.07
C THR A 199 -6.67 -11.99 17.42
N HIS A 200 -5.76 -12.55 16.61
CA HIS A 200 -4.31 -12.38 16.82
C HIS A 200 -3.82 -10.94 16.70
N LEU A 201 -4.51 -10.12 15.90
CA LEU A 201 -4.17 -8.70 15.72
C LEU A 201 -4.69 -7.79 16.84
N THR A 202 -5.67 -8.26 17.63
CA THR A 202 -6.38 -7.44 18.61
C THR A 202 -6.11 -7.84 20.06
N LEU A 203 -5.37 -8.91 20.29
CA LEU A 203 -4.89 -9.35 21.62
C LEU A 203 -3.47 -8.89 21.89
#